data_dbf622f6a7c23dd6a3ab95805212bea5
#
_entry.id   dbf622f6a7c23dd6a3ab95805212bea5
#
_cell.length_a   1.000
_cell.length_b   1.000
_cell.length_c   1.000
_cell.angle_alpha   90.00
_cell.angle_beta   90.00
_cell.angle_gamma   90.00
#
_symmetry.space_group_name_H-M   'P 1'
#
loop_
_entity.id
_entity.type
_entity.pdbx_description
1 polymer ?
#
loop_
_entity_poly.entity_id
_entity_poly.type
_entity_poly.pdbx_seq_one_letter_code
_entity_poly.pdbx_strand_id
1 'polypeptide(L)'
;MYQRIVILRELLSEKGSIYIHLDEKRAHYIKLIFDEIFGQSCFKREIIWDITVLSGFKVQAQNWIRGHDTILYYTKSNNPIFNKLRQPHRKAYLDRFNKIDEEGRRYFDGRGTILYLDEIIKKGKPFGDVWDDTLSYQLFRKQVEEVENIDELKNILKESNSVQDISNVWDNIMSFQQIPTALENVGYPTQKPETLLERIIKTSSNPGDLVFDCFMGSGTTQAVAMKLGRRFIGADINLGAIQTTMKRLTKIKKELDTQLNAEEPKYTSFKIFNVNNYEFFNNLIQAKELLIEALNIQKENSSSYYDGTKDGRMVKIMPINMIASKADITALTANLPYKEFDKIKEKIRMIQFYI
;
A
#
# COMPACT_ATOMS: atom_id res chain seq x y z
N MET A 1 -19.89 -7.10 -5.71
CA MET A 1 -18.63 -7.73 -5.29
C MET A 1 -18.43 -9.09 -5.96
N TYR A 2 -19.40 -10.00 -5.93
CA TYR A 2 -19.33 -11.34 -6.51
C TYR A 2 -18.75 -11.38 -7.95
N GLN A 3 -19.36 -10.68 -8.89
CA GLN A 3 -18.90 -10.63 -10.29
C GLN A 3 -17.44 -10.17 -10.44
N ARG A 4 -16.99 -9.23 -9.60
CA ARG A 4 -15.58 -8.76 -9.60
C ARG A 4 -14.63 -9.87 -9.18
N ILE A 5 -15.01 -10.66 -8.16
CA ILE A 5 -14.20 -11.78 -7.68
C ILE A 5 -14.11 -12.89 -8.74
N VAL A 6 -15.20 -13.16 -9.47
CA VAL A 6 -15.20 -14.10 -10.61
C VAL A 6 -14.18 -13.64 -11.66
N ILE A 7 -14.22 -12.36 -12.05
CA ILE A 7 -13.26 -11.82 -13.03
C ILE A 7 -11.82 -11.91 -12.50
N LEU A 8 -11.59 -11.58 -11.24
CA LEU A 8 -10.25 -11.67 -10.63
C LEU A 8 -9.72 -13.11 -10.66
N ARG A 9 -10.58 -14.10 -10.39
CA ARG A 9 -10.20 -15.51 -10.49
C ARG A 9 -9.82 -15.91 -11.91
N GLU A 10 -10.57 -15.46 -12.91
CA GLU A 10 -10.27 -15.75 -14.33
C GLU A 10 -8.94 -15.10 -14.79
N LEU A 11 -8.67 -13.87 -14.34
CA LEU A 11 -7.42 -13.15 -14.66
C LEU A 11 -6.19 -13.75 -13.95
N LEU A 12 -6.38 -14.46 -12.85
CA LEU A 12 -5.29 -15.03 -12.08
C LEU A 12 -4.66 -16.21 -12.83
N SER A 13 -3.31 -16.22 -12.91
CA SER A 13 -2.59 -17.34 -13.50
C SER A 13 -2.72 -18.61 -12.66
N GLU A 14 -2.47 -19.79 -13.23
CA GLU A 14 -2.56 -21.08 -12.52
C GLU A 14 -1.64 -21.17 -11.29
N LYS A 15 -0.50 -20.47 -11.30
CA LYS A 15 0.42 -20.37 -10.17
C LYS A 15 0.20 -19.11 -9.33
N GLY A 16 -0.85 -18.35 -9.64
CA GLY A 16 -1.14 -17.06 -9.03
C GLY A 16 -1.76 -17.17 -7.66
N SER A 17 -1.60 -16.11 -6.90
CA SER A 17 -2.13 -15.92 -5.55
C SER A 17 -2.91 -14.61 -5.47
N ILE A 18 -3.93 -14.58 -4.62
CA ILE A 18 -4.71 -13.39 -4.33
C ILE A 18 -4.77 -13.15 -2.83
N TYR A 19 -4.55 -11.89 -2.45
CA TYR A 19 -4.62 -11.42 -1.07
C TYR A 19 -5.72 -10.38 -0.95
N ILE A 20 -6.57 -10.54 0.04
CA ILE A 20 -7.72 -9.68 0.27
C ILE A 20 -7.61 -9.09 1.67
N HIS A 21 -7.30 -7.80 1.75
CA HIS A 21 -7.22 -7.09 3.01
C HIS A 21 -8.57 -6.46 3.33
N LEU A 22 -9.11 -6.80 4.48
CA LEU A 22 -10.45 -6.42 4.91
C LEU A 22 -10.48 -6.03 6.40
N ASP A 23 -11.47 -5.23 6.74
CA ASP A 23 -11.83 -4.98 8.14
C ASP A 23 -12.58 -6.18 8.76
N GLU A 24 -12.63 -6.20 10.08
CA GLU A 24 -13.28 -7.27 10.86
C GLU A 24 -14.77 -7.44 10.54
N LYS A 25 -15.43 -6.38 10.06
CA LYS A 25 -16.88 -6.41 9.80
C LYS A 25 -17.23 -7.15 8.51
N ARG A 26 -16.31 -7.21 7.57
CA ARG A 26 -16.55 -7.70 6.21
C ARG A 26 -15.76 -8.95 5.85
N ALA A 27 -14.67 -9.23 6.56
CA ALA A 27 -13.78 -10.35 6.27
C ALA A 27 -14.54 -11.68 6.14
N HIS A 28 -15.42 -12.00 7.09
CA HIS A 28 -16.15 -13.26 7.12
C HIS A 28 -17.15 -13.40 5.95
N TYR A 29 -17.86 -12.35 5.59
CA TYR A 29 -18.81 -12.38 4.46
C TYR A 29 -18.09 -12.54 3.12
N ILE A 30 -16.99 -11.84 2.95
CA ILE A 30 -16.19 -11.92 1.72
C ILE A 30 -15.52 -13.28 1.61
N LYS A 31 -15.07 -13.88 2.75
CA LYS A 31 -14.52 -15.23 2.76
C LYS A 31 -15.49 -16.26 2.21
N LEU A 32 -16.77 -16.21 2.57
CA LEU A 32 -17.78 -17.13 2.05
C LEU A 32 -17.93 -17.02 0.52
N ILE A 33 -17.91 -15.80 -0.01
CA ILE A 33 -17.96 -15.56 -1.46
C ILE A 33 -16.70 -16.11 -2.16
N PHE A 34 -15.53 -15.94 -1.54
CA PHE A 34 -14.29 -16.49 -2.08
C PHE A 34 -14.27 -18.01 -2.03
N ASP A 35 -14.77 -18.63 -0.96
CA ASP A 35 -14.89 -20.08 -0.84
C ASP A 35 -15.82 -20.66 -1.91
N GLU A 36 -16.92 -19.97 -2.25
CA GLU A 36 -17.82 -20.36 -3.33
C GLU A 36 -17.14 -20.27 -4.71
N ILE A 37 -16.43 -19.17 -4.98
CA ILE A 37 -15.85 -18.90 -6.30
C ILE A 37 -14.55 -19.67 -6.53
N PHE A 38 -13.63 -19.66 -5.55
CA PHE A 38 -12.30 -20.30 -5.66
C PHE A 38 -12.31 -21.77 -5.22
N GLY A 39 -13.24 -22.16 -4.36
CA GLY A 39 -13.26 -23.43 -3.64
C GLY A 39 -12.50 -23.35 -2.33
N GLN A 40 -13.00 -24.03 -1.30
CA GLN A 40 -12.38 -24.04 0.05
C GLN A 40 -10.95 -24.58 0.05
N SER A 41 -10.60 -25.51 -0.84
CA SER A 41 -9.24 -26.05 -0.98
C SER A 41 -8.21 -25.02 -1.44
N CYS A 42 -8.67 -23.94 -2.08
CA CYS A 42 -7.85 -22.82 -2.54
C CYS A 42 -7.60 -21.77 -1.44
N PHE A 43 -8.34 -21.81 -0.34
CA PHE A 43 -8.04 -21.02 0.84
C PHE A 43 -6.78 -21.57 1.53
N LYS A 44 -5.77 -20.74 1.67
CA LYS A 44 -4.49 -21.18 2.26
C LYS A 44 -4.31 -20.68 3.68
N ARG A 45 -4.62 -19.40 3.94
CA ARG A 45 -4.46 -18.80 5.27
C ARG A 45 -5.32 -17.57 5.46
N GLU A 46 -5.68 -17.35 6.70
CA GLU A 46 -5.99 -16.05 7.27
C GLU A 46 -4.73 -15.51 7.93
N ILE A 47 -4.31 -14.33 7.49
CA ILE A 47 -3.14 -13.63 8.01
C ILE A 47 -3.65 -12.52 8.90
N ILE A 48 -3.18 -12.48 10.12
CA ILE A 48 -3.48 -11.43 11.09
C ILE A 48 -2.36 -10.42 11.07
N TRP A 49 -2.68 -9.20 10.61
CA TRP A 49 -1.75 -8.09 10.68
C TRP A 49 -2.04 -7.27 11.92
N ASP A 50 -1.11 -7.29 12.87
CA ASP A 50 -1.20 -6.50 14.09
C ASP A 50 -0.96 -5.02 13.79
N ILE A 51 -2.01 -4.21 14.03
CA ILE A 51 -1.98 -2.75 13.86
C ILE A 51 -2.11 -2.03 15.20
N THR A 52 -1.81 -2.70 16.30
CA THR A 52 -2.14 -2.28 17.66
C THR A 52 -1.67 -0.89 18.01
N VAL A 53 -2.60 0.06 18.04
CA VAL A 53 -2.45 1.34 18.72
C VAL A 53 -3.52 1.41 19.79
N LEU A 54 -3.19 0.99 21.01
CA LEU A 54 -4.08 1.03 22.17
C LEU A 54 -4.01 2.39 22.86
N SER A 55 -4.26 3.49 22.12
CA SER A 55 -4.14 4.85 22.65
C SER A 55 -5.24 5.78 22.18
N GLY A 56 -5.35 6.93 22.83
CA GLY A 56 -6.30 7.98 22.51
C GLY A 56 -7.75 7.58 22.81
N PHE A 57 -8.70 8.09 22.03
CA PHE A 57 -10.13 7.87 22.25
C PHE A 57 -10.57 6.40 22.11
N LYS A 58 -9.77 5.55 21.47
CA LYS A 58 -10.06 4.12 21.34
C LYS A 58 -10.13 3.40 22.68
N VAL A 59 -9.37 3.89 23.68
CA VAL A 59 -9.37 3.33 25.06
C VAL A 59 -10.71 3.51 25.76
N GLN A 60 -11.55 4.45 25.28
CA GLN A 60 -12.89 4.70 25.85
C GLN A 60 -13.97 3.75 25.32
N ALA A 61 -13.61 2.85 24.40
CA ALA A 61 -14.56 1.87 23.87
C ALA A 61 -15.06 0.91 24.96
N GLN A 62 -16.37 0.64 24.98
CA GLN A 62 -17.01 -0.28 25.91
C GLN A 62 -16.97 -1.74 25.44
N ASN A 63 -16.03 -2.09 24.55
CA ASN A 63 -15.77 -3.44 24.09
C ASN A 63 -14.27 -3.63 23.80
N TRP A 64 -13.90 -4.81 23.27
CA TRP A 64 -12.53 -5.11 22.87
C TRP A 64 -12.04 -4.14 21.80
N ILE A 65 -10.87 -3.53 22.02
CA ILE A 65 -10.27 -2.60 21.08
C ILE A 65 -9.69 -3.39 19.90
N ARG A 66 -10.03 -2.96 18.67
CA ARG A 66 -9.48 -3.57 17.46
C ARG A 66 -7.97 -3.39 17.40
N GLY A 67 -7.24 -4.49 17.41
CA GLY A 67 -5.78 -4.52 17.37
C GLY A 67 -5.21 -5.05 16.06
N HIS A 68 -6.03 -5.57 15.14
CA HIS A 68 -5.52 -6.17 13.91
C HIS A 68 -6.43 -5.93 12.70
N ASP A 69 -5.88 -6.16 11.53
CA ASP A 69 -6.59 -6.34 10.26
C ASP A 69 -6.41 -7.77 9.78
N THR A 70 -7.39 -8.25 9.01
CA THR A 70 -7.39 -9.58 8.42
C THR A 70 -7.01 -9.52 6.96
N ILE A 71 -6.09 -10.40 6.53
CA ILE A 71 -5.74 -10.61 5.13
C ILE A 71 -6.02 -12.07 4.78
N LEU A 72 -6.97 -12.29 3.87
CA LEU A 72 -7.28 -13.62 3.37
C LEU A 72 -6.36 -13.95 2.20
N TYR A 73 -5.74 -15.13 2.26
CA TYR A 73 -4.82 -15.63 1.24
C TYR A 73 -5.39 -16.85 0.53
N TYR A 74 -5.61 -16.70 -0.76
CA TYR A 74 -6.08 -17.76 -1.67
C TYR A 74 -5.09 -17.96 -2.82
N THR A 75 -5.13 -19.15 -3.43
CA THR A 75 -4.38 -19.49 -4.64
C THR A 75 -5.30 -19.98 -5.74
N LYS A 76 -4.90 -19.84 -7.00
CA LYS A 76 -5.67 -20.39 -8.13
C LYS A 76 -5.67 -21.92 -8.13
N SER A 77 -4.52 -22.52 -7.80
CA SER A 77 -4.31 -23.96 -7.79
C SER A 77 -3.55 -24.42 -6.55
N ASN A 78 -3.26 -25.71 -6.47
CA ASN A 78 -2.46 -26.29 -5.36
C ASN A 78 -0.94 -26.15 -5.56
N ASN A 79 -0.48 -25.57 -6.68
CA ASN A 79 0.94 -25.35 -6.96
C ASN A 79 1.26 -23.87 -7.23
N PRO A 80 1.01 -22.97 -6.24
CA PRO A 80 1.30 -21.56 -6.39
C PRO A 80 2.81 -21.27 -6.32
N ILE A 81 3.20 -20.07 -6.79
CA ILE A 81 4.49 -19.50 -6.41
C ILE A 81 4.41 -19.14 -4.93
N PHE A 82 5.29 -19.73 -4.13
CA PHE A 82 5.41 -19.43 -2.71
C PHE A 82 6.88 -19.43 -2.28
N ASN A 83 7.50 -18.27 -2.29
CA ASN A 83 8.87 -18.05 -1.82
C ASN A 83 8.86 -17.97 -0.29
N LYS A 84 9.45 -18.95 0.38
CA LYS A 84 9.50 -19.00 1.84
C LYS A 84 10.44 -17.93 2.36
N LEU A 85 9.88 -16.79 2.75
CA LEU A 85 10.62 -15.75 3.46
C LEU A 85 10.99 -16.24 4.86
N ARG A 86 12.12 -15.78 5.36
CA ARG A 86 12.65 -16.17 6.67
C ARG A 86 13.03 -14.94 7.47
N GLN A 87 12.92 -15.06 8.77
CA GLN A 87 13.28 -14.04 9.74
C GLN A 87 14.34 -14.60 10.69
N PRO A 88 15.12 -13.76 11.35
CA PRO A 88 16.05 -14.21 12.39
C PRO A 88 15.31 -14.88 13.54
N HIS A 89 16.02 -15.71 14.25
CA HIS A 89 15.52 -16.29 15.49
C HIS A 89 15.59 -15.26 16.61
N ARG A 90 14.61 -15.29 17.54
CA ARG A 90 14.63 -14.49 18.74
C ARG A 90 15.84 -14.82 19.59
N LYS A 91 16.44 -13.82 20.27
CA LYS A 91 17.60 -13.99 21.15
C LYS A 91 17.41 -15.13 22.15
N ALA A 92 16.26 -15.17 22.85
CA ALA A 92 15.94 -16.24 23.80
C ALA A 92 15.99 -17.66 23.20
N TYR A 93 15.78 -17.83 21.89
CA TYR A 93 15.96 -19.11 21.22
C TYR A 93 17.43 -19.38 20.94
N LEU A 94 18.21 -18.39 20.50
CA LEU A 94 19.64 -18.50 20.22
C LEU A 94 20.44 -18.73 21.50
N ASP A 95 20.04 -18.18 22.64
CA ASP A 95 20.68 -18.35 23.94
C ASP A 95 20.61 -19.82 24.46
N ARG A 96 19.73 -20.64 23.88
CA ARG A 96 19.66 -22.08 24.21
C ARG A 96 20.85 -22.87 23.63
N PHE A 97 21.57 -22.33 22.67
CA PHE A 97 22.77 -22.92 22.06
C PHE A 97 23.98 -22.59 22.93
N ASN A 98 24.02 -23.17 24.13
CA ASN A 98 25.02 -22.88 25.17
C ASN A 98 26.07 -23.98 25.34
N LYS A 99 25.95 -25.11 24.64
CA LYS A 99 26.94 -26.16 24.60
C LYS A 99 27.94 -25.88 23.48
N ILE A 100 29.19 -26.35 23.66
CA ILE A 100 30.29 -26.22 22.67
C ILE A 100 30.84 -27.62 22.40
N ASP A 101 31.04 -27.96 21.14
CA ASP A 101 31.67 -29.23 20.74
C ASP A 101 33.20 -29.13 20.74
N GLU A 102 33.85 -30.24 20.35
CA GLU A 102 35.30 -30.32 20.31
C GLU A 102 35.95 -29.38 19.26
N GLU A 103 35.16 -28.93 18.26
CA GLU A 103 35.58 -28.00 17.20
C GLU A 103 35.29 -26.52 17.60
N GLY A 104 34.73 -26.25 18.78
CA GLY A 104 34.39 -24.93 19.25
C GLY A 104 33.04 -24.40 18.73
N ARG A 105 32.24 -25.23 18.06
CA ARG A 105 30.91 -24.82 17.53
C ARG A 105 29.87 -24.90 18.61
N ARG A 106 29.04 -23.82 18.72
CA ARG A 106 27.95 -23.80 19.65
C ARG A 106 26.77 -24.64 19.14
N TYR A 107 26.20 -25.46 20.02
CA TYR A 107 25.08 -26.31 19.67
C TYR A 107 24.03 -26.42 20.78
N PHE A 108 22.85 -26.90 20.39
CA PHE A 108 21.74 -27.26 21.25
C PHE A 108 21.32 -28.71 20.97
N ASP A 109 21.22 -29.51 22.02
CA ASP A 109 20.71 -30.89 21.93
C ASP A 109 19.22 -30.89 22.27
N GLY A 110 18.39 -31.04 21.26
CA GLY A 110 16.93 -31.04 21.37
C GLY A 110 16.32 -32.36 20.95
N ARG A 111 15.82 -33.14 21.89
CA ARG A 111 15.09 -34.40 21.63
C ARG A 111 15.87 -35.38 20.74
N GLY A 112 17.16 -35.51 20.98
CA GLY A 112 18.01 -36.45 20.24
C GLY A 112 18.53 -35.94 18.91
N THR A 113 18.33 -34.63 18.60
CA THR A 113 18.91 -34.00 17.42
C THR A 113 19.82 -32.86 17.84
N ILE A 114 21.07 -32.92 17.39
CA ILE A 114 22.03 -31.83 17.59
C ILE A 114 21.79 -30.77 16.52
N LEU A 115 21.59 -29.52 16.96
CA LEU A 115 21.41 -28.36 16.11
C LEU A 115 22.57 -27.40 16.36
N TYR A 116 23.22 -26.92 15.31
CA TYR A 116 24.33 -25.97 15.40
C TYR A 116 23.84 -24.54 15.23
N LEU A 117 24.36 -23.61 16.05
CA LEU A 117 23.94 -22.21 16.08
C LEU A 117 24.16 -21.51 14.74
N ASP A 118 25.31 -21.69 14.12
CA ASP A 118 25.68 -21.12 12.82
C ASP A 118 24.73 -21.55 11.70
N GLU A 119 24.35 -22.83 11.67
CA GLU A 119 23.38 -23.37 10.70
C GLU A 119 21.98 -22.79 10.92
N ILE A 120 21.56 -22.70 12.18
CA ILE A 120 20.27 -22.15 12.56
C ILE A 120 20.18 -20.67 12.22
N ILE A 121 21.22 -19.88 12.49
CA ILE A 121 21.29 -18.47 12.12
C ILE A 121 21.22 -18.34 10.59
N LYS A 122 22.01 -19.09 9.85
CA LYS A 122 22.00 -19.10 8.37
C LYS A 122 20.65 -19.50 7.80
N LYS A 123 19.98 -20.47 8.39
CA LYS A 123 18.68 -20.96 7.92
C LYS A 123 17.55 -20.00 8.24
N GLY A 124 17.60 -19.30 9.38
CA GLY A 124 16.52 -18.43 9.86
C GLY A 124 15.21 -19.16 10.18
N LYS A 125 14.26 -18.45 10.77
CA LYS A 125 12.92 -18.93 11.11
C LYS A 125 11.91 -18.54 10.02
N PRO A 126 11.02 -19.43 9.54
CA PRO A 126 9.92 -19.04 8.65
C PRO A 126 8.99 -18.04 9.33
N PHE A 127 8.35 -17.18 8.55
CA PHE A 127 7.24 -16.37 9.03
C PHE A 127 6.02 -17.23 9.32
N GLY A 128 5.28 -16.87 10.38
CA GLY A 128 3.94 -17.39 10.65
C GLY A 128 2.86 -16.58 9.94
N ASP A 129 1.62 -16.88 10.27
CA ASP A 129 0.40 -16.20 9.79
C ASP A 129 -0.06 -15.06 10.71
N VAL A 130 0.58 -14.88 11.84
CA VAL A 130 0.44 -13.71 12.71
C VAL A 130 1.65 -12.80 12.49
N TRP A 131 1.40 -11.61 12.00
CA TRP A 131 2.42 -10.62 11.68
C TRP A 131 2.40 -9.53 12.76
N ASP A 132 3.16 -9.79 13.83
CA ASP A 132 3.25 -9.03 15.07
C ASP A 132 4.63 -8.36 15.25
N ASP A 133 5.20 -7.87 14.18
CA ASP A 133 6.59 -7.33 14.17
C ASP A 133 6.79 -6.16 15.16
N THR A 134 5.72 -5.61 15.71
CA THR A 134 5.73 -4.62 16.81
C THR A 134 6.42 -5.12 18.09
N LEU A 135 6.43 -6.41 18.36
CA LEU A 135 7.13 -6.97 19.52
C LEU A 135 8.65 -6.78 19.45
N SER A 136 9.21 -6.81 18.25
CA SER A 136 10.66 -6.57 18.05
C SER A 136 11.04 -5.11 18.34
N TYR A 137 10.17 -4.16 17.97
CA TYR A 137 10.39 -2.74 18.25
C TYR A 137 10.26 -2.42 19.75
N GLN A 138 9.28 -2.99 20.43
CA GLN A 138 9.13 -2.81 21.86
C GLN A 138 10.32 -3.41 22.65
N LEU A 139 10.84 -4.56 22.20
CA LEU A 139 12.05 -5.15 22.77
C LEU A 139 13.29 -4.30 22.48
N PHE A 140 13.43 -3.77 21.26
CA PHE A 140 14.51 -2.87 20.88
C PHE A 140 14.41 -1.55 21.67
N ARG A 141 13.22 -0.96 21.75
CA ARG A 141 12.97 0.25 22.54
C ARG A 141 13.30 0.04 24.02
N LYS A 142 12.89 -1.10 24.60
CA LYS A 142 13.21 -1.45 25.97
C LYS A 142 14.72 -1.62 26.18
N GLN A 143 15.43 -2.27 25.22
CA GLN A 143 16.89 -2.38 25.26
C GLN A 143 17.58 -1.00 25.17
N VAL A 144 17.04 -0.09 24.36
CA VAL A 144 17.56 1.29 24.21
C VAL A 144 17.25 2.14 25.45
N GLU A 145 16.08 1.96 26.06
CA GLU A 145 15.69 2.64 27.32
C GLU A 145 16.51 2.15 28.52
N GLU A 146 17.05 0.94 28.49
CA GLU A 146 17.92 0.34 29.53
C GLU A 146 19.42 0.69 29.34
N VAL A 147 19.78 1.44 28.28
CA VAL A 147 21.16 1.80 27.97
C VAL A 147 21.57 3.06 28.74
N GLU A 148 22.53 2.93 29.64
CA GLU A 148 23.03 4.04 30.49
C GLU A 148 24.10 4.91 29.80
N ASN A 149 24.68 4.46 28.67
CA ASN A 149 25.73 5.22 27.99
C ASN A 149 25.70 5.12 26.46
N ILE A 150 26.27 6.17 25.81
CA ILE A 150 26.28 6.31 24.33
C ILE A 150 27.12 5.23 23.63
N ASP A 151 28.13 4.68 24.25
CA ASP A 151 29.02 3.69 23.63
C ASP A 151 28.37 2.31 23.59
N GLU A 152 27.59 1.99 24.60
CA GLU A 152 26.75 0.79 24.60
C GLU A 152 25.64 0.88 23.52
N LEU A 153 25.02 2.05 23.36
CA LEU A 153 24.09 2.33 22.28
C LEU A 153 24.75 2.16 20.90
N LYS A 154 25.98 2.66 20.72
CA LYS A 154 26.76 2.50 19.48
C LYS A 154 27.12 1.04 19.20
N ASN A 155 27.38 0.24 20.24
CA ASN A 155 27.65 -1.18 20.09
C ASN A 155 26.40 -1.96 19.70
N ILE A 156 25.25 -1.68 20.33
CA ILE A 156 23.94 -2.24 19.94
C ILE A 156 23.60 -1.85 18.49
N LEU A 157 23.84 -0.59 18.11
CA LEU A 157 23.63 -0.12 16.73
C LEU A 157 24.63 -0.72 15.74
N LYS A 158 25.89 -0.94 16.13
CA LYS A 158 26.88 -1.64 15.29
C LYS A 158 26.57 -3.13 15.16
N GLU A 159 26.13 -3.78 16.22
CA GLU A 159 25.67 -5.18 16.17
C GLU A 159 24.38 -5.30 15.35
N SER A 160 23.47 -4.35 15.42
CA SER A 160 22.31 -4.28 14.54
C SER A 160 22.68 -3.98 13.08
N ASN A 161 23.71 -3.16 12.83
CA ASN A 161 24.21 -2.86 11.48
C ASN A 161 25.08 -3.98 10.87
N SER A 162 25.75 -4.81 11.67
CA SER A 162 26.43 -6.02 11.17
C SER A 162 25.44 -7.12 10.75
N VAL A 163 24.18 -6.94 11.08
CA VAL A 163 23.02 -7.73 10.63
C VAL A 163 22.34 -7.05 9.43
N GLN A 164 23.04 -6.20 8.67
CA GLN A 164 22.49 -5.37 7.57
C GLN A 164 21.78 -6.16 6.48
N ASP A 165 22.14 -7.40 6.23
CA ASP A 165 21.41 -8.27 5.29
C ASP A 165 20.09 -8.83 5.87
N ILE A 166 19.88 -8.69 7.17
CA ILE A 166 18.73 -9.23 7.90
C ILE A 166 17.78 -8.08 8.31
N SER A 167 18.26 -6.86 8.45
CA SER A 167 17.48 -5.69 8.92
C SER A 167 16.39 -5.25 7.95
N ASN A 168 16.53 -5.52 6.66
CA ASN A 168 15.51 -5.16 5.66
C ASN A 168 14.17 -5.92 5.80
N VAL A 169 14.12 -6.96 6.61
CA VAL A 169 12.90 -7.74 6.91
C VAL A 169 12.30 -7.37 8.27
N TRP A 170 13.07 -6.69 9.12
CA TRP A 170 12.71 -6.36 10.50
C TRP A 170 12.02 -5.02 10.67
N ASP A 171 12.27 -4.09 9.78
CA ASP A 171 11.72 -2.75 9.88
C ASP A 171 10.26 -2.72 9.43
N ASN A 172 9.44 -3.38 10.24
CA ASN A 172 8.23 -2.77 10.71
C ASN A 172 7.13 -2.66 9.70
N ILE A 173 6.27 -3.67 9.67
CA ILE A 173 4.93 -3.49 9.13
C ILE A 173 4.12 -2.62 10.12
N MET A 174 4.69 -1.51 10.55
CA MET A 174 3.97 -0.54 11.36
C MET A 174 2.98 0.23 10.51
N SER A 175 1.76 0.38 10.99
CA SER A 175 0.75 1.21 10.33
C SER A 175 1.16 2.69 10.42
N PHE A 176 0.67 3.54 9.49
CA PHE A 176 0.92 4.98 9.57
C PHE A 176 0.27 5.66 10.79
N GLN A 177 -0.60 4.96 11.51
CA GLN A 177 -1.06 5.41 12.83
C GLN A 177 0.05 5.33 13.88
N GLN A 178 0.97 4.38 13.73
CA GLN A 178 2.13 4.19 14.59
C GLN A 178 3.30 5.07 14.17
N ILE A 179 3.52 5.26 12.85
CA ILE A 179 4.55 6.14 12.29
C ILE A 179 3.95 7.11 11.29
N PRO A 180 3.27 8.17 11.72
CA PRO A 180 2.66 9.14 10.81
C PRO A 180 3.69 9.90 9.96
N THR A 181 4.92 10.00 10.44
CA THR A 181 6.04 10.73 9.81
C THR A 181 6.89 9.88 8.87
N ALA A 182 6.51 8.63 8.60
CA ALA A 182 7.24 7.78 7.65
C ALA A 182 7.39 8.47 6.28
N LEU A 183 8.59 8.45 5.71
CA LEU A 183 8.92 9.12 4.43
C LEU A 183 8.07 8.63 3.24
N GLU A 184 7.57 7.42 3.32
CA GLU A 184 6.69 6.81 2.32
C GLU A 184 5.23 7.25 2.44
N ASN A 185 4.88 7.95 3.53
CA ASN A 185 3.52 8.42 3.76
C ASN A 185 3.18 9.58 2.80
N VAL A 186 2.23 9.34 1.90
CA VAL A 186 1.76 10.34 0.93
C VAL A 186 0.49 11.07 1.39
N GLY A 187 0.06 10.86 2.64
CA GLY A 187 -1.15 11.48 3.21
C GLY A 187 -2.47 10.88 2.70
N TYR A 188 -2.44 9.73 2.05
CA TYR A 188 -3.66 9.05 1.60
C TYR A 188 -4.29 8.27 2.76
N PRO A 189 -5.58 8.48 3.10
CA PRO A 189 -6.17 7.99 4.36
C PRO A 189 -6.10 6.49 4.60
N THR A 190 -6.10 5.69 3.52
CA THR A 190 -6.10 4.22 3.58
C THR A 190 -4.79 3.60 3.10
N GLN A 191 -3.73 4.41 3.02
CA GLN A 191 -2.42 3.93 2.59
C GLN A 191 -1.94 2.79 3.49
N LYS A 192 -1.38 1.76 2.87
CA LYS A 192 -0.70 0.65 3.56
C LYS A 192 0.81 0.85 3.51
N PRO A 193 1.56 0.39 4.53
CA PRO A 193 3.02 0.47 4.51
C PRO A 193 3.61 -0.41 3.41
N GLU A 194 4.72 0.06 2.81
CA GLU A 194 5.40 -0.66 1.74
C GLU A 194 5.90 -2.03 2.20
N THR A 195 6.37 -2.15 3.43
CA THR A 195 6.86 -3.40 4.03
C THR A 195 5.80 -4.52 4.04
N LEU A 196 4.52 -4.18 4.21
CA LEU A 196 3.42 -5.13 4.13
C LEU A 196 3.29 -5.70 2.71
N LEU A 197 3.28 -4.81 1.70
CA LEU A 197 3.17 -5.20 0.30
C LEU A 197 4.44 -5.89 -0.19
N GLU A 198 5.61 -5.50 0.31
CA GLU A 198 6.87 -6.15 0.01
C GLU A 198 6.88 -7.62 0.43
N ARG A 199 6.41 -7.91 1.65
CA ARG A 199 6.27 -9.28 2.14
C ARG A 199 5.34 -10.10 1.24
N ILE A 200 4.17 -9.58 0.90
CA ILE A 200 3.20 -10.24 0.03
C ILE A 200 3.79 -10.51 -1.36
N ILE A 201 4.36 -9.47 -1.99
CA ILE A 201 4.86 -9.55 -3.36
C ILE A 201 6.07 -10.48 -3.46
N LYS A 202 7.03 -10.39 -2.54
CA LYS A 202 8.19 -11.30 -2.50
C LYS A 202 7.79 -12.76 -2.31
N THR A 203 6.79 -13.01 -1.46
CA THR A 203 6.32 -14.37 -1.18
C THR A 203 5.65 -14.99 -2.41
N SER A 204 4.84 -14.25 -3.14
CA SER A 204 3.94 -14.82 -4.15
C SER A 204 4.27 -14.44 -5.59
N SER A 205 5.45 -13.87 -5.84
CA SER A 205 5.91 -13.54 -7.19
C SER A 205 7.44 -13.55 -7.28
N ASN A 206 7.93 -13.67 -8.52
CA ASN A 206 9.33 -13.52 -8.87
C ASN A 206 9.58 -12.21 -9.64
N PRO A 207 10.82 -11.70 -9.76
CA PRO A 207 11.15 -10.60 -10.66
C PRO A 207 10.61 -10.86 -12.07
N GLY A 208 10.00 -9.83 -12.69
CA GLY A 208 9.36 -9.93 -13.99
C GLY A 208 7.90 -10.41 -13.99
N ASP A 209 7.40 -10.98 -12.90
CA ASP A 209 5.99 -11.36 -12.79
C ASP A 209 5.08 -10.12 -12.76
N LEU A 210 3.78 -10.33 -13.08
CA LEU A 210 2.78 -9.30 -13.09
C LEU A 210 2.01 -9.25 -11.77
N VAL A 211 2.00 -8.10 -11.13
CA VAL A 211 1.22 -7.79 -9.92
C VAL A 211 0.05 -6.89 -10.30
N PHE A 212 -1.16 -7.25 -9.89
CA PHE A 212 -2.38 -6.49 -10.18
C PHE A 212 -3.09 -6.07 -8.90
N ASP A 213 -3.46 -4.80 -8.81
CA ASP A 213 -4.26 -4.25 -7.73
C ASP A 213 -5.40 -3.40 -8.31
N CYS A 214 -6.64 -3.89 -8.19
CA CYS A 214 -7.83 -3.24 -8.74
C CYS A 214 -8.47 -2.22 -7.78
N PHE A 215 -7.89 -2.00 -6.61
CA PHE A 215 -8.28 -1.00 -5.61
C PHE A 215 -7.04 -0.27 -5.08
N MET A 216 -6.20 0.21 -6.01
CA MET A 216 -4.82 0.59 -5.74
C MET A 216 -4.65 1.76 -4.78
N GLY A 217 -5.66 2.64 -4.62
CA GLY A 217 -5.61 3.78 -3.71
C GLY A 217 -4.35 4.65 -3.92
N SER A 218 -3.48 4.70 -2.92
CA SER A 218 -2.22 5.44 -2.96
C SER A 218 -1.13 4.80 -3.82
N GLY A 219 -1.39 3.66 -4.47
CA GLY A 219 -0.44 2.96 -5.33
C GLY A 219 0.71 2.28 -4.60
N THR A 220 0.53 1.87 -3.35
CA THR A 220 1.59 1.19 -2.60
C THR A 220 2.01 -0.12 -3.26
N THR A 221 1.03 -0.92 -3.75
CA THR A 221 1.28 -2.16 -4.47
C THR A 221 2.15 -1.92 -5.71
N GLN A 222 1.82 -0.90 -6.52
CA GLN A 222 2.55 -0.55 -7.74
C GLN A 222 3.95 -0.02 -7.43
N ALA A 223 4.07 0.80 -6.38
CA ALA A 223 5.34 1.34 -5.92
C ALA A 223 6.31 0.23 -5.51
N VAL A 224 5.84 -0.72 -4.71
CA VAL A 224 6.64 -1.87 -4.26
C VAL A 224 6.95 -2.81 -5.42
N ALA A 225 5.99 -3.09 -6.29
CA ALA A 225 6.20 -3.92 -7.47
C ALA A 225 7.31 -3.33 -8.37
N MET A 226 7.29 -2.01 -8.63
CA MET A 226 8.34 -1.30 -9.37
C MET A 226 9.72 -1.44 -8.70
N LYS A 227 9.81 -1.19 -7.39
CA LYS A 227 11.05 -1.30 -6.62
C LYS A 227 11.65 -2.71 -6.66
N LEU A 228 10.80 -3.71 -6.67
CA LEU A 228 11.19 -5.13 -6.65
C LEU A 228 11.38 -5.73 -8.07
N GLY A 229 11.31 -4.96 -9.14
CA GLY A 229 11.48 -5.45 -10.50
C GLY A 229 10.31 -6.32 -10.99
N ARG A 230 9.10 -6.09 -10.49
CA ARG A 230 7.86 -6.70 -10.97
C ARG A 230 7.16 -5.75 -11.95
N ARG A 231 6.45 -6.34 -12.93
CA ARG A 231 5.49 -5.59 -13.74
C ARG A 231 4.23 -5.35 -12.91
N PHE A 232 3.50 -4.30 -13.19
CA PHE A 232 2.30 -3.98 -12.43
C PHE A 232 1.17 -3.43 -13.29
N ILE A 233 -0.06 -3.69 -12.84
CA ILE A 233 -1.27 -3.02 -13.26
C ILE A 233 -1.97 -2.50 -12.00
N GLY A 234 -2.44 -1.27 -12.04
CA GLY A 234 -3.25 -0.67 -10.98
C GLY A 234 -4.53 -0.11 -11.57
N ALA A 235 -5.64 -0.25 -10.86
CA ALA A 235 -6.89 0.39 -11.22
C ALA A 235 -7.54 1.02 -9.98
N ASP A 236 -8.14 2.18 -10.16
CA ASP A 236 -8.96 2.82 -9.14
C ASP A 236 -10.03 3.67 -9.82
N ILE A 237 -11.19 3.79 -9.19
CA ILE A 237 -12.27 4.66 -9.66
C ILE A 237 -12.01 6.13 -9.29
N ASN A 238 -11.17 6.37 -8.28
CA ASN A 238 -10.88 7.70 -7.76
C ASN A 238 -9.70 8.32 -8.52
N LEU A 239 -9.95 9.42 -9.22
CA LEU A 239 -8.92 10.16 -9.93
C LEU A 239 -7.80 10.64 -9.00
N GLY A 240 -8.11 11.03 -7.76
CA GLY A 240 -7.12 11.43 -6.75
C GLY A 240 -6.16 10.30 -6.41
N ALA A 241 -6.63 9.05 -6.40
CA ALA A 241 -5.79 7.86 -6.26
C ALA A 241 -4.80 7.73 -7.42
N ILE A 242 -5.30 7.87 -8.66
CA ILE A 242 -4.47 7.83 -9.88
C ILE A 242 -3.39 8.92 -9.84
N GLN A 243 -3.75 10.15 -9.51
CA GLN A 243 -2.82 11.28 -9.44
C GLN A 243 -1.75 11.07 -8.36
N THR A 244 -2.14 10.59 -7.18
CA THR A 244 -1.22 10.28 -6.08
C THR A 244 -0.24 9.18 -6.49
N THR A 245 -0.76 8.10 -7.07
CA THR A 245 0.05 6.98 -7.57
C THR A 245 1.02 7.44 -8.66
N MET A 246 0.58 8.23 -9.62
CA MET A 246 1.43 8.78 -10.69
C MET A 246 2.61 9.57 -10.12
N LYS A 247 2.35 10.49 -9.18
CA LYS A 247 3.41 11.28 -8.53
C LYS A 247 4.41 10.39 -7.80
N ARG A 248 3.91 9.39 -7.06
CA ARG A 248 4.73 8.43 -6.32
C ARG A 248 5.63 7.60 -7.25
N LEU A 249 5.06 7.01 -8.30
CA LEU A 249 5.81 6.21 -9.28
C LEU A 249 6.84 7.03 -10.03
N THR A 250 6.53 8.28 -10.39
CA THR A 250 7.49 9.20 -11.04
C THR A 250 8.68 9.51 -10.13
N LYS A 251 8.44 9.69 -8.83
CA LYS A 251 9.52 9.90 -7.84
C LYS A 251 10.41 8.65 -7.75
N ILE A 252 9.80 7.47 -7.55
CA ILE A 252 10.52 6.19 -7.46
C ILE A 252 11.33 5.91 -8.72
N LYS A 253 10.76 6.17 -9.90
CA LYS A 253 11.50 6.03 -11.18
C LYS A 253 12.79 6.85 -11.17
N LYS A 254 12.73 8.13 -10.78
CA LYS A 254 13.93 8.99 -10.69
C LYS A 254 14.96 8.43 -9.73
N GLU A 255 14.52 7.90 -8.57
CA GLU A 255 15.42 7.29 -7.58
C GLU A 255 16.09 6.02 -8.15
N LEU A 256 15.34 5.18 -8.85
CA LEU A 256 15.86 3.97 -9.48
C LEU A 256 16.79 4.24 -10.66
N ASP A 257 16.49 5.27 -11.47
CA ASP A 257 17.32 5.68 -12.62
C ASP A 257 18.70 6.21 -12.17
N THR A 258 18.82 6.72 -10.93
CA THR A 258 20.10 7.15 -10.35
C THR A 258 20.95 5.99 -9.79
N GLN A 259 20.37 4.81 -9.59
CA GLN A 259 21.07 3.62 -9.12
C GLN A 259 21.68 2.85 -10.31
N LEU A 260 22.86 3.24 -10.76
CA LEU A 260 23.52 2.77 -11.99
C LEU A 260 23.96 1.29 -12.03
N ASN A 261 23.79 0.50 -10.97
CA ASN A 261 24.36 -0.86 -10.86
C ASN A 261 23.30 -1.95 -10.65
N ALA A 262 22.15 -1.89 -11.29
CA ALA A 262 21.14 -2.94 -11.11
C ALA A 262 21.35 -4.08 -12.12
N GLU A 263 21.75 -5.24 -11.64
CA GLU A 263 21.88 -6.48 -12.41
C GLU A 263 20.53 -7.05 -12.89
N GLU A 264 19.41 -6.60 -12.30
CA GLU A 264 18.06 -7.07 -12.63
C GLU A 264 17.28 -6.05 -13.46
N PRO A 265 16.46 -6.50 -14.44
CA PRO A 265 15.62 -5.61 -15.24
C PRO A 265 14.59 -4.91 -14.35
N LYS A 266 14.61 -3.58 -14.36
CA LYS A 266 13.63 -2.75 -13.64
C LYS A 266 12.55 -2.25 -14.60
N TYR A 267 11.28 -2.50 -14.28
CA TYR A 267 10.13 -2.01 -15.04
C TYR A 267 9.70 -0.64 -14.51
N THR A 268 10.40 0.42 -14.91
CA THR A 268 10.21 1.79 -14.42
C THR A 268 9.30 2.66 -15.30
N SER A 269 8.95 2.18 -16.50
CA SER A 269 8.02 2.88 -17.39
C SER A 269 6.59 2.44 -17.15
N PHE A 270 5.65 3.39 -17.15
CA PHE A 270 4.22 3.09 -17.01
C PHE A 270 3.37 4.00 -17.92
N LYS A 271 2.16 3.55 -18.23
CA LYS A 271 1.15 4.32 -18.97
C LYS A 271 -0.11 4.43 -18.12
N ILE A 272 -0.82 5.52 -18.30
CA ILE A 272 -2.11 5.77 -17.65
C ILE A 272 -3.19 5.68 -18.72
N PHE A 273 -4.21 4.90 -18.44
CA PHE A 273 -5.38 4.74 -19.29
C PHE A 273 -6.61 5.21 -18.53
N ASN A 274 -7.50 5.91 -19.23
CA ASN A 274 -8.81 6.21 -18.73
C ASN A 274 -9.80 5.29 -19.45
N VAL A 275 -10.54 4.49 -18.68
CA VAL A 275 -11.57 3.60 -19.22
C VAL A 275 -12.91 4.27 -19.05
N ASN A 276 -13.42 4.85 -20.11
CA ASN A 276 -14.74 5.48 -20.13
C ASN A 276 -15.79 4.51 -20.66
N ASN A 277 -16.99 4.61 -20.11
CA ASN A 277 -18.15 3.97 -20.69
C ASN A 277 -18.65 4.85 -21.85
N TYR A 278 -18.14 4.61 -23.07
CA TYR A 278 -18.43 5.39 -24.26
C TYR A 278 -19.92 5.49 -24.58
N GLU A 279 -20.73 4.54 -24.17
CA GLU A 279 -22.19 4.58 -24.40
C GLU A 279 -22.87 5.70 -23.60
N PHE A 280 -22.37 6.05 -22.43
CA PHE A 280 -22.90 7.14 -21.60
C PHE A 280 -22.47 8.54 -22.07
N PHE A 281 -21.36 8.64 -22.82
CA PHE A 281 -20.74 9.90 -23.21
C PHE A 281 -20.64 10.11 -24.72
N ASN A 282 -21.43 9.38 -25.50
CA ASN A 282 -21.50 9.59 -26.96
C ASN A 282 -21.94 11.02 -27.34
N ASN A 283 -22.47 11.77 -26.38
CA ASN A 283 -22.82 13.15 -26.55
C ASN A 283 -22.23 14.00 -25.41
N LEU A 284 -21.14 14.69 -25.68
CA LEU A 284 -20.46 15.61 -24.75
C LEU A 284 -21.42 16.68 -24.17
N ILE A 285 -22.45 17.07 -24.92
CA ILE A 285 -23.45 18.03 -24.49
C ILE A 285 -24.33 17.39 -23.40
N GLN A 286 -24.81 16.18 -23.61
CA GLN A 286 -25.65 15.48 -22.62
C GLN A 286 -24.89 15.16 -21.35
N ALA A 287 -23.61 14.77 -21.45
CA ALA A 287 -22.77 14.51 -20.30
C ALA A 287 -22.55 15.78 -19.44
N LYS A 288 -22.37 16.93 -20.10
CA LYS A 288 -22.25 18.22 -19.46
C LYS A 288 -23.55 18.64 -18.77
N GLU A 289 -24.68 18.40 -19.41
CA GLU A 289 -26.01 18.68 -18.86
C GLU A 289 -26.30 17.83 -17.62
N LEU A 290 -25.99 16.54 -17.65
CA LEU A 290 -26.07 15.64 -16.50
C LEU A 290 -25.22 16.12 -15.32
N LEU A 291 -24.01 16.59 -15.58
CA LEU A 291 -23.14 17.15 -14.53
C LEU A 291 -23.71 18.45 -13.94
N ILE A 292 -24.26 19.31 -14.77
CA ILE A 292 -24.93 20.56 -14.32
C ILE A 292 -26.09 20.23 -13.39
N GLU A 293 -26.89 19.24 -13.75
CA GLU A 293 -28.03 18.79 -12.96
C GLU A 293 -27.61 18.09 -11.67
N ALA A 294 -26.70 17.11 -11.76
CA ALA A 294 -26.21 16.33 -10.61
C ALA A 294 -25.48 17.19 -9.56
N LEU A 295 -24.83 18.24 -10.00
CA LEU A 295 -24.11 19.17 -9.13
C LEU A 295 -24.96 20.38 -8.69
N ASN A 296 -26.24 20.46 -9.10
CA ASN A 296 -27.13 21.61 -8.84
C ASN A 296 -26.48 22.93 -9.26
N ILE A 297 -25.92 22.99 -10.45
CA ILE A 297 -25.31 24.20 -11.01
C ILE A 297 -26.41 25.01 -11.66
N GLN A 298 -26.55 26.29 -11.27
CA GLN A 298 -27.45 27.22 -11.91
C GLN A 298 -26.85 27.63 -13.25
N LYS A 299 -27.48 27.22 -14.37
CA LYS A 299 -27.03 27.55 -15.72
C LYS A 299 -27.00 29.04 -15.94
N GLU A 300 -25.97 29.56 -16.54
CA GLU A 300 -25.86 30.96 -16.97
C GLU A 300 -25.71 31.02 -18.48
N ASN A 301 -26.74 31.50 -19.17
CA ASN A 301 -26.79 31.53 -20.62
C ASN A 301 -26.00 32.70 -21.23
N SER A 302 -25.49 33.61 -20.41
CA SER A 302 -24.85 34.86 -20.85
C SER A 302 -23.34 34.76 -21.03
N SER A 303 -22.70 33.71 -20.53
CA SER A 303 -21.25 33.56 -20.60
C SER A 303 -20.83 32.46 -21.57
N SER A 304 -19.96 32.79 -22.50
CA SER A 304 -19.31 31.79 -23.40
C SER A 304 -18.19 30.99 -22.70
N TYR A 305 -17.72 31.45 -21.53
CA TYR A 305 -16.55 30.88 -20.84
C TYR A 305 -16.93 30.03 -19.62
N TYR A 306 -18.07 30.30 -18.99
CA TYR A 306 -18.55 29.62 -17.79
C TYR A 306 -19.86 28.90 -18.09
N ASP A 307 -20.10 27.80 -17.38
CA ASP A 307 -21.27 26.96 -17.62
C ASP A 307 -22.40 27.23 -16.62
N GLY A 308 -22.10 27.96 -15.56
CA GLY A 308 -23.07 28.37 -14.57
C GLY A 308 -22.44 28.79 -13.25
N THR A 309 -23.31 28.95 -12.23
CA THR A 309 -22.90 29.31 -10.87
C THR A 309 -23.39 28.29 -9.87
N LYS A 310 -22.62 28.08 -8.81
CA LYS A 310 -22.99 27.27 -7.64
C LYS A 310 -22.49 27.97 -6.37
N ASP A 311 -23.38 28.17 -5.43
CA ASP A 311 -23.05 28.82 -4.14
C ASP A 311 -22.33 30.17 -4.31
N GLY A 312 -22.74 30.96 -5.31
CA GLY A 312 -22.12 32.25 -5.64
C GLY A 312 -20.74 32.15 -6.29
N ARG A 313 -20.35 30.97 -6.76
CA ARG A 313 -19.07 30.71 -7.47
C ARG A 313 -19.34 30.38 -8.92
N MET A 314 -18.50 30.89 -9.82
CA MET A 314 -18.56 30.54 -11.24
C MET A 314 -18.03 29.14 -11.46
N VAL A 315 -18.71 28.35 -12.30
CA VAL A 315 -18.38 26.96 -12.60
C VAL A 315 -18.08 26.82 -14.09
N LYS A 316 -16.95 26.19 -14.39
CA LYS A 316 -16.60 25.69 -15.74
C LYS A 316 -16.46 24.19 -15.70
N ILE A 317 -17.21 23.50 -16.54
CA ILE A 317 -17.11 22.07 -16.74
C ILE A 317 -16.13 21.83 -17.89
N MET A 318 -15.00 21.23 -17.56
CA MET A 318 -14.00 20.86 -18.56
C MET A 318 -14.50 19.64 -19.38
N PRO A 319 -14.07 19.50 -20.63
CA PRO A 319 -14.37 18.32 -21.43
C PRO A 319 -13.98 17.04 -20.68
N ILE A 320 -14.83 16.04 -20.74
CA ILE A 320 -14.55 14.71 -20.18
C ILE A 320 -13.28 14.19 -20.84
N ASN A 321 -12.34 13.65 -20.05
CA ASN A 321 -11.03 13.17 -20.47
C ASN A 321 -9.93 14.23 -20.63
N MET A 322 -10.18 15.47 -20.28
CA MET A 322 -9.13 16.50 -20.25
C MET A 322 -8.77 16.86 -18.81
N ILE A 323 -7.50 16.74 -18.47
CA ILE A 323 -6.97 17.31 -17.23
C ILE A 323 -6.75 18.79 -17.47
N ALA A 324 -7.30 19.65 -16.61
CA ALA A 324 -7.10 21.09 -16.73
C ALA A 324 -5.60 21.43 -16.71
N SER A 325 -5.14 22.06 -17.78
CA SER A 325 -3.75 22.51 -17.90
C SER A 325 -3.59 23.92 -17.27
N LYS A 326 -2.32 24.32 -17.08
CA LYS A 326 -2.03 25.71 -16.67
C LYS A 326 -2.58 26.74 -17.67
N ALA A 327 -2.60 26.40 -18.96
CA ALA A 327 -3.15 27.26 -20.02
C ALA A 327 -4.67 27.44 -19.86
N ASP A 328 -5.40 26.37 -19.54
CA ASP A 328 -6.85 26.43 -19.31
C ASP A 328 -7.19 27.32 -18.10
N ILE A 329 -6.42 27.18 -17.02
CA ILE A 329 -6.60 28.02 -15.82
C ILE A 329 -6.30 29.50 -16.15
N THR A 330 -5.26 29.76 -16.93
CA THR A 330 -4.90 31.12 -17.35
C THR A 330 -5.98 31.74 -18.23
N ALA A 331 -6.55 30.96 -19.16
CA ALA A 331 -7.65 31.42 -20.01
C ALA A 331 -8.94 31.70 -19.19
N LEU A 332 -9.26 30.86 -18.21
CA LEU A 332 -10.38 31.08 -17.30
C LEU A 332 -10.20 32.35 -16.47
N THR A 333 -9.02 32.57 -15.91
CA THR A 333 -8.72 33.76 -15.10
C THR A 333 -8.68 35.03 -15.91
N ALA A 334 -8.22 35.00 -17.16
CA ALA A 334 -8.20 36.15 -18.05
C ALA A 334 -9.61 36.63 -18.45
N ASN A 335 -10.59 35.72 -18.42
CA ASN A 335 -11.97 36.00 -18.80
C ASN A 335 -12.93 36.15 -17.59
N LEU A 336 -12.40 36.35 -16.39
CA LEU A 336 -13.19 36.69 -15.22
C LEU A 336 -13.83 38.08 -15.40
N PRO A 337 -15.14 38.25 -15.14
CA PRO A 337 -15.81 39.54 -15.24
C PRO A 337 -15.46 40.42 -14.03
N TYR A 338 -14.20 40.84 -13.96
CA TYR A 338 -13.66 41.63 -12.83
C TYR A 338 -14.45 42.93 -12.54
N LYS A 339 -15.15 43.47 -13.54
CA LYS A 339 -15.94 44.71 -13.40
C LYS A 339 -17.21 44.49 -12.60
N GLU A 340 -17.74 43.29 -12.54
CA GLU A 340 -18.99 42.98 -11.82
C GLU A 340 -18.74 42.56 -10.36
N PHE A 341 -17.48 42.33 -10.00
CA PHE A 341 -17.08 41.80 -8.72
C PHE A 341 -16.05 42.67 -8.01
N ASP A 342 -16.37 43.94 -7.75
CA ASP A 342 -15.50 44.85 -6.98
C ASP A 342 -15.12 44.35 -5.56
N LYS A 343 -15.73 43.26 -5.10
CA LYS A 343 -15.47 42.62 -3.82
C LYS A 343 -14.61 41.34 -3.90
N ILE A 344 -14.13 40.96 -5.08
CA ILE A 344 -13.38 39.68 -5.27
C ILE A 344 -11.91 39.74 -4.82
N LYS A 345 -11.30 40.90 -4.71
CA LYS A 345 -9.87 41.02 -4.29
C LYS A 345 -9.58 40.39 -2.92
N GLU A 346 -10.57 40.18 -2.09
CA GLU A 346 -10.37 39.58 -0.76
C GLU A 346 -10.83 38.11 -0.60
N LYS A 347 -11.41 37.48 -1.63
CA LYS A 347 -12.10 36.18 -1.43
C LYS A 347 -11.73 35.04 -2.39
N ILE A 348 -10.73 35.12 -3.26
CA ILE A 348 -10.28 33.95 -3.97
C ILE A 348 -9.42 33.11 -3.01
N ARG A 349 -10.08 32.36 -2.11
CA ARG A 349 -9.40 31.41 -1.21
C ARG A 349 -9.31 30.00 -1.80
N MET A 350 -10.11 29.68 -2.82
CA MET A 350 -10.10 28.35 -3.41
C MET A 350 -10.82 28.34 -4.77
N ILE A 351 -10.16 27.83 -5.81
CA ILE A 351 -10.79 27.39 -7.05
C ILE A 351 -10.98 25.88 -6.90
N GLN A 352 -12.22 25.42 -6.85
CA GLN A 352 -12.55 24.00 -6.73
C GLN A 352 -12.98 23.47 -8.09
N PHE A 353 -12.28 22.45 -8.57
CA PHE A 353 -12.63 21.72 -9.78
C PHE A 353 -13.41 20.47 -9.38
N TYR A 354 -14.57 20.25 -9.99
CA TYR A 354 -15.29 18.97 -9.98
C TYR A 354 -14.99 18.27 -11.29
N ILE A 355 -14.34 17.10 -11.23
CA ILE A 355 -14.01 16.26 -12.37
C ILE A 355 -14.86 14.99 -12.29
#